data_b475e8dec5a6369e784f016487640a1a
#
_entry.id   b475e8dec5a6369e784f016487640a1a
#
_cell.length_a   1.000
_cell.length_b   1.000
_cell.length_c   1.000
_cell.angle_alpha   90.00
_cell.angle_beta   90.00
_cell.angle_gamma   90.00
#
_symmetry.space_group_name_H-M   'P 1'
#
loop_
_entity.id
_entity.type
_entity.pdbx_description
1 polymer ?
#
loop_
_entity_poly.entity_id
_entity_poly.type
_entity_poly.pdbx_seq_one_letter_code
_entity_poly.pdbx_strand_id
1 'polypeptide(L)'
;MEMRLFPALILFFGSYFPLSLILLIQDIKETSWKASLCKITELSSCSLPELANPERALGLIGVCAISLVVFMVLMKSLSGYSRLEVIESKSIPNDLINYVFPYVVSFMGLDLGVDGKFFGFLLFILLMFVITYRSGQILMNPFLLVAGWQLYELNIETEGHKRCVRALSKEQVKSGDHLESCLVHGVYVLHRGEK
;
A
#
# COMPACT_ATOMS: atom_id res chain seq x y z
N MET A 1 3.18 20.48 2.72
CA MET A 1 1.79 20.50 2.22
C MET A 1 1.04 19.34 2.88
N GLU A 2 0.02 19.61 3.66
CA GLU A 2 -0.81 18.54 4.20
C GLU A 2 -1.57 17.86 3.06
N MET A 3 -1.50 16.54 2.97
CA MET A 3 -2.30 15.81 1.99
C MET A 3 -3.79 16.02 2.28
N ARG A 4 -4.54 16.38 1.23
CA ARG A 4 -6.00 16.44 1.34
C ARG A 4 -6.53 15.04 1.68
N LEU A 5 -7.62 14.96 2.39
CA LEU A 5 -8.24 13.71 2.87
C LEU A 5 -8.44 12.69 1.74
N PHE A 6 -8.83 13.15 0.56
CA PHE A 6 -9.14 12.27 -0.59
C PHE A 6 -7.94 11.48 -1.12
N PRO A 7 -6.77 12.11 -1.42
CA PRO A 7 -5.56 11.35 -1.79
C PRO A 7 -5.10 10.39 -0.67
N ALA A 8 -5.26 10.79 0.59
CA ALA A 8 -4.92 9.94 1.72
C ALA A 8 -5.78 8.66 1.78
N LEU A 9 -7.10 8.78 1.51
CA LEU A 9 -8.01 7.64 1.41
C LEU A 9 -7.61 6.69 0.27
N ILE A 10 -7.30 7.23 -0.92
CA ILE A 10 -6.89 6.43 -2.07
C ILE A 10 -5.62 5.63 -1.72
N LEU A 11 -4.65 6.28 -1.12
CA LEU A 11 -3.38 5.66 -0.73
C LEU A 11 -3.60 4.56 0.32
N PHE A 12 -4.45 4.84 1.30
CA PHE A 12 -4.79 3.90 2.35
C PHE A 12 -5.50 2.66 1.79
N PHE A 13 -6.58 2.81 1.00
CA PHE A 13 -7.27 1.67 0.42
C PHE A 13 -6.40 0.88 -0.56
N GLY A 14 -5.55 1.55 -1.34
CA GLY A 14 -4.57 0.88 -2.20
C GLY A 14 -3.61 -0.01 -1.41
N SER A 15 -3.27 0.34 -0.16
CA SER A 15 -2.41 -0.46 0.70
C SER A 15 -3.05 -1.76 1.19
N TYR A 16 -4.37 -1.83 1.20
CA TYR A 16 -5.12 -3.03 1.61
C TYR A 16 -5.42 -3.99 0.45
N PHE A 17 -4.90 -3.71 -0.74
CA PHE A 17 -5.08 -4.61 -1.88
C PHE A 17 -4.64 -6.05 -1.61
N PRO A 18 -3.46 -6.35 -1.01
CA PRO A 18 -3.09 -7.72 -0.69
C PRO A 18 -4.07 -8.37 0.30
N LEU A 19 -4.58 -7.60 1.27
CA LEU A 19 -5.57 -8.08 2.22
C LEU A 19 -6.89 -8.45 1.52
N SER A 20 -7.35 -7.62 0.57
CA SER A 20 -8.56 -7.90 -0.19
C SER A 20 -8.44 -9.16 -1.05
N LEU A 21 -7.23 -9.47 -1.55
CA LEU A 21 -6.94 -10.75 -2.22
C LEU A 21 -7.08 -11.95 -1.27
N ILE A 22 -6.55 -11.84 -0.05
CA ILE A 22 -6.66 -12.89 0.97
C ILE A 22 -8.14 -13.14 1.30
N LEU A 23 -8.91 -12.08 1.51
CA LEU A 23 -10.34 -12.19 1.80
C LEU A 23 -11.13 -12.80 0.63
N LEU A 24 -10.77 -12.46 -0.61
CA LEU A 24 -11.37 -13.07 -1.79
C LEU A 24 -11.10 -14.58 -1.84
N ILE A 25 -9.87 -15.00 -1.53
CA ILE A 25 -9.50 -16.42 -1.52
C ILE A 25 -10.24 -17.16 -0.39
N GLN A 26 -10.39 -16.54 0.78
CA GLN A 26 -11.13 -17.13 1.92
C GLN A 26 -12.63 -17.26 1.66
N ASP A 27 -13.20 -16.41 0.79
CA ASP A 27 -14.62 -16.46 0.44
C ASP A 27 -14.96 -17.53 -0.61
N ILE A 28 -13.97 -18.23 -1.17
CA ILE A 28 -14.19 -19.33 -2.11
C ILE A 28 -14.84 -20.51 -1.37
N LYS A 29 -15.96 -20.99 -1.89
CA LYS A 29 -16.67 -22.16 -1.33
C LYS A 29 -15.80 -23.41 -1.34
N GLU A 30 -15.88 -24.21 -0.29
CA GLU A 30 -15.12 -25.47 -0.19
C GLU A 30 -15.38 -26.44 -1.34
N THR A 31 -16.60 -26.40 -1.90
CA THR A 31 -16.97 -27.21 -3.07
C THR A 31 -16.12 -26.88 -4.30
N SER A 32 -15.75 -25.60 -4.47
CA SER A 32 -14.93 -25.14 -5.60
C SER A 32 -13.45 -25.56 -5.46
N TRP A 33 -12.95 -25.70 -4.25
CA TRP A 33 -11.58 -26.21 -4.01
C TRP A 33 -11.40 -27.69 -4.37
N LYS A 34 -12.52 -28.45 -4.33
CA LYS A 34 -12.53 -29.88 -4.68
C LYS A 34 -12.81 -30.13 -6.17
N ALA A 35 -13.23 -29.08 -6.89
CA ALA A 35 -13.42 -29.16 -8.34
C ALA A 35 -12.06 -29.27 -9.05
N SER A 36 -12.00 -30.08 -10.09
CA SER A 36 -10.78 -30.22 -10.90
C SER A 36 -10.41 -28.86 -11.52
N LEU A 37 -9.15 -28.46 -11.32
CA LEU A 37 -8.60 -27.25 -11.94
C LEU A 37 -8.80 -27.35 -13.47
N CYS A 38 -9.25 -26.26 -14.06
CA CYS A 38 -9.42 -26.16 -15.50
C CYS A 38 -8.13 -26.51 -16.24
N LYS A 39 -8.20 -27.50 -17.14
CA LYS A 39 -7.08 -27.76 -18.04
C LYS A 39 -7.04 -26.64 -19.08
N ILE A 40 -5.85 -26.08 -19.30
CA ILE A 40 -5.60 -24.98 -20.24
C ILE A 40 -6.12 -25.29 -21.67
N THR A 41 -6.29 -26.58 -21.99
CA THR A 41 -6.77 -27.08 -23.28
C THR A 41 -8.28 -27.02 -23.46
N GLU A 42 -9.07 -26.80 -22.40
CA GLU A 42 -10.54 -26.81 -22.45
C GLU A 42 -11.14 -25.58 -21.76
N LEU A 43 -10.82 -24.37 -22.28
CA LEU A 43 -11.28 -23.10 -21.72
C LEU A 43 -12.82 -22.94 -21.73
N SER A 44 -13.51 -23.62 -22.62
CA SER A 44 -14.98 -23.49 -22.80
C SER A 44 -15.80 -24.18 -21.71
N SER A 45 -15.20 -25.09 -20.95
CA SER A 45 -15.87 -25.83 -19.85
C SER A 45 -15.38 -25.36 -18.46
N CYS A 46 -14.59 -24.31 -18.40
CA CYS A 46 -14.03 -23.79 -17.16
C CYS A 46 -15.06 -22.98 -16.37
N SER A 47 -15.51 -23.49 -15.24
CA SER A 47 -16.32 -22.73 -14.29
C SER A 47 -15.40 -21.94 -13.35
N LEU A 48 -15.69 -20.65 -13.21
CA LEU A 48 -15.02 -19.83 -12.17
C LEU A 48 -15.38 -20.37 -10.78
N PRO A 49 -14.45 -20.28 -9.82
CA PRO A 49 -14.75 -20.70 -8.45
C PRO A 49 -15.93 -19.90 -7.90
N GLU A 50 -16.87 -20.59 -7.29
CA GLU A 50 -18.02 -19.97 -6.67
C GLU A 50 -17.60 -19.30 -5.35
N LEU A 51 -17.96 -18.02 -5.20
CA LEU A 51 -17.79 -17.27 -3.96
C LEU A 51 -19.00 -17.45 -3.05
N ALA A 52 -18.79 -17.42 -1.75
CA ALA A 52 -19.87 -17.47 -0.78
C ALA A 52 -20.62 -16.13 -0.71
N ASN A 53 -19.89 -15.02 -0.75
CA ASN A 53 -20.42 -13.66 -0.66
C ASN A 53 -19.85 -12.77 -1.77
N PRO A 54 -20.19 -12.99 -3.05
CA PRO A 54 -19.54 -12.37 -4.20
C PRO A 54 -19.62 -10.84 -4.18
N GLU A 55 -20.75 -10.27 -3.71
CA GLU A 55 -20.93 -8.82 -3.67
C GLU A 55 -19.91 -8.14 -2.72
N ARG A 56 -19.70 -8.71 -1.54
CA ARG A 56 -18.78 -8.17 -0.52
C ARG A 56 -17.32 -8.37 -0.93
N ALA A 57 -16.98 -9.56 -1.37
CA ALA A 57 -15.62 -9.91 -1.79
C ALA A 57 -15.19 -9.10 -3.02
N LEU A 58 -16.03 -9.06 -4.07
CA LEU A 58 -15.74 -8.28 -5.28
C LEU A 58 -15.79 -6.77 -5.04
N GLY A 59 -16.67 -6.30 -4.15
CA GLY A 59 -16.72 -4.89 -3.75
C GLY A 59 -15.43 -4.44 -3.09
N LEU A 60 -14.93 -5.20 -2.10
CA LEU A 60 -13.69 -4.89 -1.40
C LEU A 60 -12.48 -4.89 -2.34
N ILE A 61 -12.32 -5.95 -3.15
CA ILE A 61 -11.18 -6.02 -4.08
C ILE A 61 -11.27 -4.94 -5.16
N GLY A 62 -12.47 -4.62 -5.65
CA GLY A 62 -12.69 -3.56 -6.63
C GLY A 62 -12.26 -2.19 -6.11
N VAL A 63 -12.68 -1.81 -4.89
CA VAL A 63 -12.27 -0.55 -4.26
C VAL A 63 -10.77 -0.50 -4.07
N CYS A 64 -10.16 -1.56 -3.54
CA CYS A 64 -8.71 -1.61 -3.31
C CYS A 64 -7.92 -1.57 -4.63
N ALA A 65 -8.35 -2.30 -5.66
CA ALA A 65 -7.69 -2.33 -6.97
C ALA A 65 -7.75 -0.97 -7.67
N ILE A 66 -8.93 -0.34 -7.71
CA ILE A 66 -9.09 1.00 -8.30
C ILE A 66 -8.20 2.01 -7.56
N SER A 67 -8.23 1.98 -6.23
CA SER A 67 -7.39 2.87 -5.40
C SER A 67 -5.91 2.65 -5.67
N LEU A 68 -5.47 1.39 -5.82
CA LEU A 68 -4.08 1.07 -6.14
C LEU A 68 -3.67 1.61 -7.52
N VAL A 69 -4.51 1.42 -8.55
CA VAL A 69 -4.23 1.92 -9.90
C VAL A 69 -4.13 3.44 -9.90
N VAL A 70 -5.10 4.14 -9.27
CA VAL A 70 -5.06 5.61 -9.15
C VAL A 70 -3.80 6.05 -8.42
N PHE A 71 -3.43 5.39 -7.33
CA PHE A 71 -2.20 5.68 -6.60
C PHE A 71 -0.96 5.51 -7.48
N MET A 72 -0.84 4.40 -8.24
CA MET A 72 0.30 4.16 -9.13
C MET A 72 0.41 5.22 -10.23
N VAL A 73 -0.72 5.68 -10.77
CA VAL A 73 -0.75 6.78 -11.75
C VAL A 73 -0.30 8.09 -11.12
N LEU A 74 -0.81 8.41 -9.92
CA LEU A 74 -0.39 9.61 -9.18
C LEU A 74 1.11 9.60 -8.87
N MET A 75 1.66 8.46 -8.43
CA MET A 75 3.10 8.34 -8.14
C MET A 75 3.97 8.55 -9.39
N LYS A 76 3.53 8.09 -10.56
CA LYS A 76 4.24 8.34 -11.83
C LYS A 76 4.14 9.81 -12.28
N SER A 77 3.07 10.51 -11.92
CA SER A 77 2.86 11.92 -12.24
C SER A 77 3.63 12.86 -11.30
N LEU A 78 4.15 12.36 -10.17
CA LEU A 78 4.98 13.13 -9.26
C LEU A 78 6.37 13.27 -9.88
N SER A 79 6.62 14.37 -10.57
CA SER A 79 7.96 14.74 -11.03
C SER A 79 8.66 15.55 -9.93
N GLY A 80 9.88 15.18 -9.63
CA GLY A 80 10.67 15.86 -8.62
C GLY A 80 11.11 17.25 -9.10
N TYR A 81 10.96 18.25 -8.29
CA TYR A 81 11.27 19.63 -8.63
C TYR A 81 12.39 20.26 -7.81
N SER A 82 12.83 19.61 -6.72
CA SER A 82 13.95 20.11 -5.93
C SER A 82 15.10 19.13 -5.90
N ARG A 83 16.31 19.65 -6.19
CA ARG A 83 17.52 18.86 -6.04
C ARG A 83 17.92 18.84 -4.58
N LEU A 84 18.20 17.66 -4.08
CA LEU A 84 18.68 17.43 -2.73
C LEU A 84 20.09 16.82 -2.79
N GLU A 85 20.97 17.31 -1.93
CA GLU A 85 22.24 16.69 -1.65
C GLU A 85 22.14 15.87 -0.37
N VAL A 86 22.46 14.59 -0.46
CA VAL A 86 22.39 13.64 0.66
C VAL A 86 23.75 13.64 1.39
N ILE A 87 23.78 14.13 2.60
CA ILE A 87 24.99 14.07 3.44
C ILE A 87 25.16 12.67 4.01
N GLU A 88 24.07 12.14 4.59
CA GLU A 88 24.07 10.83 5.24
C GLU A 88 22.74 10.14 4.98
N SER A 89 22.80 8.85 4.71
CA SER A 89 21.60 8.03 4.50
C SER A 89 21.60 6.83 5.45
N LYS A 90 20.47 6.64 6.13
CA LYS A 90 20.22 5.49 6.98
C LYS A 90 18.93 4.82 6.55
N SER A 91 19.01 3.54 6.17
CA SER A 91 17.79 2.75 5.92
C SER A 91 17.07 2.50 7.23
N ILE A 92 15.79 2.85 7.28
CA ILE A 92 14.95 2.54 8.43
C ILE A 92 14.26 1.22 8.13
N PRO A 93 14.41 0.18 9.00
CA PRO A 93 13.58 -1.01 8.88
C PRO A 93 12.11 -0.57 9.02
N ASN A 94 11.31 -0.92 8.05
CA ASN A 94 9.88 -0.62 8.10
C ASN A 94 9.28 -1.33 9.32
N ASP A 95 8.50 -0.59 10.11
CA ASP A 95 7.71 -1.16 11.20
C ASP A 95 6.62 -2.08 10.63
N LEU A 96 7.01 -3.30 10.28
CA LEU A 96 6.13 -4.33 9.70
C LEU A 96 4.93 -4.64 10.61
N ILE A 97 5.07 -4.42 11.91
CA ILE A 97 4.03 -4.73 12.90
C ILE A 97 2.72 -3.98 12.58
N ASN A 98 2.80 -2.70 12.23
CA ASN A 98 1.62 -1.90 11.90
C ASN A 98 0.89 -2.39 10.64
N TYR A 99 1.61 -3.09 9.76
CA TYR A 99 1.04 -3.64 8.54
C TYR A 99 0.55 -5.07 8.71
N VAL A 100 1.27 -5.88 9.50
CA VAL A 100 0.93 -7.27 9.76
C VAL A 100 -0.36 -7.38 10.58
N PHE A 101 -0.63 -6.45 11.48
CA PHE A 101 -1.78 -6.51 12.36
C PHE A 101 -3.13 -6.65 11.64
N PRO A 102 -3.48 -5.86 10.59
CA PRO A 102 -4.72 -6.06 9.84
C PRO A 102 -4.81 -7.43 9.15
N TYR A 103 -3.67 -7.97 8.71
CA TYR A 103 -3.65 -9.31 8.10
C TYR A 103 -3.91 -10.40 9.12
N VAL A 104 -3.32 -10.30 10.31
CA VAL A 104 -3.55 -11.24 11.41
C VAL A 104 -5.02 -11.22 11.81
N VAL A 105 -5.63 -10.04 11.96
CA VAL A 105 -7.06 -9.90 12.29
C VAL A 105 -7.94 -10.57 11.24
N SER A 106 -7.62 -10.45 9.95
CA SER A 106 -8.39 -11.12 8.91
C SER A 106 -8.23 -12.63 8.92
N PHE A 107 -7.06 -13.15 9.29
CA PHE A 107 -6.87 -14.59 9.48
C PHE A 107 -7.60 -15.14 10.70
N MET A 108 -7.78 -14.35 11.76
CA MET A 108 -8.38 -14.79 13.02
C MET A 108 -9.91 -14.97 12.98
N GLY A 109 -10.53 -14.96 11.81
CA GLY A 109 -11.92 -15.35 11.68
C GLY A 109 -12.85 -14.28 11.15
N LEU A 110 -12.35 -13.46 10.23
CA LEU A 110 -13.23 -12.63 9.43
C LEU A 110 -14.04 -13.53 8.49
N ASP A 111 -15.35 -13.48 8.66
CA ASP A 111 -16.31 -14.17 7.81
C ASP A 111 -17.19 -13.11 7.16
N LEU A 112 -17.06 -12.96 5.85
CA LEU A 112 -17.81 -11.97 5.06
C LEU A 112 -19.32 -12.28 5.04
N GLY A 113 -19.71 -13.53 5.35
CA GLY A 113 -21.11 -13.95 5.40
C GLY A 113 -21.82 -13.51 6.69
N VAL A 114 -21.08 -13.20 7.74
CA VAL A 114 -21.64 -12.77 9.03
C VAL A 114 -21.64 -11.25 9.14
N ASP A 115 -22.81 -10.63 9.10
CA ASP A 115 -22.96 -9.17 9.10
C ASP A 115 -22.20 -8.48 10.24
N GLY A 116 -22.28 -9.01 11.46
CA GLY A 116 -21.58 -8.45 12.62
C GLY A 116 -20.05 -8.44 12.44
N LYS A 117 -19.48 -9.50 11.87
CA LYS A 117 -18.03 -9.57 11.60
C LYS A 117 -17.64 -8.62 10.47
N PHE A 118 -18.44 -8.54 9.41
CA PHE A 118 -18.21 -7.65 8.29
C PHE A 118 -18.24 -6.17 8.71
N PHE A 119 -19.27 -5.73 9.42
CA PHE A 119 -19.36 -4.36 9.91
C PHE A 119 -18.28 -4.04 10.96
N GLY A 120 -17.95 -5.00 11.83
CA GLY A 120 -16.82 -4.87 12.75
C GLY A 120 -15.50 -4.64 12.03
N PHE A 121 -15.27 -5.35 10.93
CA PHE A 121 -14.10 -5.17 10.08
C PHE A 121 -14.08 -3.78 9.41
N LEU A 122 -15.20 -3.31 8.88
CA LEU A 122 -15.28 -1.96 8.29
C LEU A 122 -14.97 -0.87 9.33
N LEU A 123 -15.49 -1.02 10.55
CA LEU A 123 -15.18 -0.11 11.65
C LEU A 123 -13.69 -0.15 12.00
N PHE A 124 -13.09 -1.34 12.05
CA PHE A 124 -11.65 -1.50 12.28
C PHE A 124 -10.82 -0.80 11.20
N ILE A 125 -11.14 -0.97 9.92
CA ILE A 125 -10.46 -0.29 8.81
C ILE A 125 -10.60 1.23 8.92
N LEU A 126 -11.77 1.72 9.30
CA LEU A 126 -12.01 3.16 9.52
C LEU A 126 -11.12 3.70 10.65
N LEU A 127 -11.04 3.01 11.78
CA LEU A 127 -10.17 3.40 12.89
C LEU A 127 -8.70 3.38 12.50
N MET A 128 -8.25 2.36 11.78
CA MET A 128 -6.89 2.27 11.25
C MET A 128 -6.58 3.42 10.29
N PHE A 129 -7.54 3.83 9.45
CA PHE A 129 -7.38 5.01 8.60
C PHE A 129 -7.17 6.27 9.44
N VAL A 130 -8.01 6.52 10.44
CA VAL A 130 -7.91 7.71 11.30
C VAL A 130 -6.55 7.76 12.01
N ILE A 131 -6.10 6.62 12.56
CA ILE A 131 -4.81 6.52 13.24
C ILE A 131 -3.66 6.81 12.27
N THR A 132 -3.66 6.14 11.12
CA THR A 132 -2.61 6.28 10.11
C THR A 132 -2.58 7.71 9.52
N TYR A 133 -3.75 8.30 9.30
CA TYR A 133 -3.87 9.68 8.82
C TYR A 133 -3.29 10.68 9.82
N ARG A 134 -3.62 10.53 11.11
CA ARG A 134 -3.13 11.42 12.17
C ARG A 134 -1.65 11.22 12.49
N SER A 135 -1.13 9.99 12.38
CA SER A 135 0.28 9.70 12.63
C SER A 135 1.21 10.15 11.50
N GLY A 136 0.67 10.56 10.35
CA GLY A 136 1.46 10.94 9.18
C GLY A 136 2.20 9.78 8.50
N GLN A 137 1.88 8.53 8.87
CA GLN A 137 2.53 7.32 8.35
C GLN A 137 1.83 6.72 7.12
N ILE A 138 0.95 7.47 6.47
CA ILE A 138 0.15 6.99 5.32
C ILE A 138 1.02 6.48 4.17
N LEU A 139 2.21 7.06 3.97
CA LEU A 139 3.13 6.65 2.90
C LEU A 139 3.86 5.33 3.19
N MET A 140 3.78 4.81 4.42
CA MET A 140 4.34 3.50 4.76
C MET A 140 3.35 2.40 4.38
N ASN A 141 3.32 2.06 3.10
CA ASN A 141 2.39 1.12 2.51
C ASN A 141 3.11 -0.22 2.25
N PRO A 142 2.59 -1.37 2.72
CA PRO A 142 3.21 -2.68 2.48
C PRO A 142 3.31 -2.99 0.98
N PHE A 143 2.40 -2.48 0.17
CA PHE A 143 2.49 -2.63 -1.28
C PHE A 143 3.71 -1.91 -1.86
N LEU A 144 4.05 -0.71 -1.36
CA LEU A 144 5.26 0.01 -1.80
C LEU A 144 6.52 -0.79 -1.47
N LEU A 145 6.56 -1.43 -0.29
CA LEU A 145 7.66 -2.29 0.10
C LEU A 145 7.83 -3.47 -0.86
N VAL A 146 6.74 -4.16 -1.20
CA VAL A 146 6.74 -5.26 -2.17
C VAL A 146 7.12 -4.76 -3.57
N ALA A 147 6.75 -3.51 -3.92
CA ALA A 147 7.13 -2.86 -5.18
C ALA A 147 8.59 -2.35 -5.18
N GLY A 148 9.37 -2.63 -4.13
CA GLY A 148 10.79 -2.29 -4.02
C GLY A 148 11.09 -0.89 -3.48
N TRP A 149 10.10 -0.17 -2.96
CA TRP A 149 10.32 1.11 -2.31
C TRP A 149 10.83 0.91 -0.89
N GLN A 150 11.83 1.68 -0.49
CA GLN A 150 12.43 1.63 0.84
C GLN A 150 12.39 3.02 1.50
N LEU A 151 12.22 3.02 2.82
CA LEU A 151 12.23 4.22 3.62
C LEU A 151 13.65 4.49 4.13
N TYR A 152 14.09 5.74 3.96
CA TYR A 152 15.36 6.24 4.43
C TYR A 152 15.19 7.43 5.36
N GLU A 153 16.03 7.52 6.34
CA GLU A 153 16.28 8.74 7.10
C GLU A 153 17.53 9.40 6.52
N LEU A 154 17.33 10.62 6.00
CA LEU A 154 18.37 11.35 5.31
C LEU A 154 18.71 12.61 6.07
N ASN A 155 20.01 12.86 6.24
CA ASN A 155 20.52 14.17 6.59
C ASN A 155 20.80 14.91 5.29
N ILE A 156 20.01 15.95 5.02
CA ILE A 156 20.14 16.79 3.83
C ILE A 156 20.65 18.18 4.22
N GLU A 157 21.39 18.82 3.32
CA GLU A 157 21.75 20.23 3.46
C GLU A 157 20.91 21.06 2.48
N THR A 158 20.18 22.00 3.05
CA THR A 158 19.39 22.96 2.26
C THR A 158 19.70 24.36 2.80
N GLU A 159 20.20 25.23 1.96
CA GLU A 159 20.52 26.63 2.33
C GLU A 159 21.46 26.73 3.54
N GLY A 160 22.44 25.84 3.67
CA GLY A 160 23.41 25.83 4.77
C GLY A 160 22.88 25.26 6.10
N HIS A 161 21.66 24.74 6.12
CA HIS A 161 21.08 24.11 7.29
C HIS A 161 20.95 22.59 7.10
N LYS A 162 21.47 21.83 8.05
CA LYS A 162 21.29 20.37 8.10
C LYS A 162 19.92 20.04 8.67
N ARG A 163 19.17 19.22 7.95
CA ARG A 163 17.87 18.74 8.38
C ARG A 163 17.78 17.23 8.22
N CYS A 164 17.26 16.56 9.25
CA CYS A 164 16.91 15.15 9.18
C CYS A 164 15.50 15.01 8.59
N VAL A 165 15.39 14.28 7.49
CA VAL A 165 14.12 14.10 6.77
C VAL A 165 13.90 12.63 6.45
N ARG A 166 12.64 12.25 6.29
CA ARG A 166 12.28 10.93 5.81
C ARG A 166 12.11 10.96 4.30
N ALA A 167 12.64 9.96 3.64
CA ALA A 167 12.57 9.85 2.19
C ALA A 167 12.23 8.43 1.75
N LEU A 168 11.45 8.34 0.69
CA LEU A 168 11.07 7.10 0.04
C LEU A 168 11.81 7.00 -1.28
N SER A 169 12.57 5.92 -1.48
CA SER A 169 13.30 5.66 -2.71
C SER A 169 13.15 4.22 -3.16
N LYS A 170 13.17 4.01 -4.47
CA LYS A 170 13.24 2.68 -5.08
C LYS A 170 14.66 2.19 -5.24
N GLU A 171 15.61 3.11 -5.29
CA GLU A 171 17.03 2.82 -5.42
C GLU A 171 17.76 3.03 -4.10
N GLN A 172 18.90 2.37 -3.95
CA GLN A 172 19.76 2.60 -2.78
C GLN A 172 20.31 4.03 -2.80
N VAL A 173 20.05 4.75 -1.72
CA VAL A 173 20.53 6.12 -1.53
C VAL A 173 21.85 6.08 -0.77
N LYS A 174 22.88 6.71 -1.32
CA LYS A 174 24.22 6.81 -0.73
C LYS A 174 24.52 8.25 -0.33
N SER A 175 25.45 8.41 0.60
CA SER A 175 26.01 9.71 0.94
C SER A 175 26.71 10.31 -0.29
N GLY A 176 26.48 11.59 -0.58
CA GLY A 176 26.99 12.31 -1.74
C GLY A 176 26.11 12.21 -2.99
N ASP A 177 24.98 11.49 -2.95
CA ASP A 177 24.06 11.44 -4.08
C ASP A 177 23.30 12.76 -4.23
N HIS A 178 23.22 13.23 -5.50
CA HIS A 178 22.35 14.35 -5.89
C HIS A 178 21.08 13.77 -6.50
N LEU A 179 19.97 13.91 -5.81
CA LEU A 179 18.69 13.31 -6.19
C LEU A 179 17.63 14.39 -6.39
N GLU A 180 16.70 14.12 -7.30
CA GLU A 180 15.50 14.92 -7.46
C GLU A 180 14.44 14.44 -6.45
N SER A 181 13.77 15.38 -5.82
CA SER A 181 12.82 15.08 -4.76
C SER A 181 11.51 15.83 -4.91
N CYS A 182 10.43 15.17 -4.53
CA CYS A 182 9.12 15.76 -4.35
C CYS A 182 8.65 15.56 -2.92
N LEU A 183 8.26 16.64 -2.23
CA LEU A 183 7.77 16.56 -0.87
C LEU A 183 6.28 16.21 -0.86
N VAL A 184 5.96 15.02 -0.36
CA VAL A 184 4.60 14.52 -0.19
C VAL A 184 4.36 14.20 1.28
N HIS A 185 3.49 14.93 1.93
CA HIS A 185 3.06 14.72 3.33
C HIS A 185 4.22 14.54 4.33
N GLY A 186 5.24 15.40 4.22
CA GLY A 186 6.40 15.35 5.14
C GLY A 186 7.43 14.26 4.83
N VAL A 187 7.24 13.49 3.77
CA VAL A 187 8.19 12.51 3.25
C VAL A 187 8.64 12.92 1.86
N TYR A 188 9.93 12.86 1.59
CA TYR A 188 10.49 13.12 0.28
C TYR A 188 10.41 11.86 -0.57
N VAL A 189 9.82 11.96 -1.75
CA VAL A 189 9.87 10.88 -2.76
C VAL A 189 11.04 11.21 -3.67
N LEU A 190 12.02 10.30 -3.72
CA LEU A 190 13.27 10.50 -4.45
C LEU A 190 13.19 9.83 -5.81
N HIS A 191 13.64 10.54 -6.81
CA HIS A 191 13.87 10.04 -8.16
C HIS A 191 15.30 10.36 -8.58
N ARG A 192 15.93 9.41 -9.27
CA ARG A 192 17.20 9.68 -9.91
C ARG A 192 16.91 10.43 -11.20
N GLY A 193 17.35 11.69 -11.29
CA GLY A 193 17.20 12.47 -12.53
C GLY A 193 17.83 11.70 -13.68
N GLU A 194 17.09 11.53 -14.78
CA GLU A 194 17.68 11.04 -16.02
C GLU A 194 18.81 12.00 -16.41
N LYS A 195 20.01 11.45 -16.62
CA LYS A 195 21.16 12.17 -17.13
C LYS A 195 20.94 12.55 -18.58
#